data_e7299e71f60e6c9c1c1b4db9efcecac1
#
_entry.id   e7299e71f60e6c9c1c1b4db9efcecac1
#
_cell.length_a   1.000
_cell.length_b   1.000
_cell.length_c   1.000
_cell.angle_alpha   90.00
_cell.angle_beta   90.00
_cell.angle_gamma   90.00
#
_symmetry.space_group_name_H-M   'P 1'
#
loop_
_entity.id
_entity.type
_entity.pdbx_description
1 polymer ?
#
loop_
_entity_poly.entity_id
_entity_poly.type
_entity_poly.pdbx_seq_one_letter_code
_entity_poly.pdbx_strand_id
1 'polypeptide(L)'
;MSLCGRKDNSTYANNIILNQLILSIASLMFSFIKMKKILILLTLVFNTTANVAFSESPIIGLKSIDIIRGWRENDKSHMAAIRIEMEEGWKTYWRVPGLGGIPPLINWNESKNIKKFTPIWPAPYIYKEYGLRTIGYKNVLILPVRIQPIDTNKPIYFSATIDFGICDDVCVPIQSIIKAELPKRTSIGKNIIKKALTRKIISGIDNPIKFISCDFIPVENGFEIIATLKNSNNFDEDSFGVIEYPMDQNSWVSQKTSSVSNKNLKVIASLHTKGINFIDRSNLNLTIFSKNEVIEFNGCSN
;
A
#
# COMPACT_ATOMS: atom_id res chain seq x y z
N MET A 1 -85.28 16.06 -79.55
CA MET A 1 -84.77 14.80 -78.94
C MET A 1 -83.60 15.14 -78.08
N SER A 2 -83.81 15.14 -76.77
CA SER A 2 -82.86 15.51 -75.76
C SER A 2 -82.21 14.25 -75.23
N LEU A 3 -80.84 14.21 -75.20
CA LEU A 3 -80.12 13.15 -74.47
C LEU A 3 -79.41 13.83 -73.29
N CYS A 4 -79.98 13.62 -72.13
CA CYS A 4 -79.42 14.04 -70.87
C CYS A 4 -78.29 13.05 -70.47
N GLY A 5 -77.05 13.50 -70.42
CA GLY A 5 -75.93 12.68 -69.94
C GLY A 5 -75.86 12.74 -68.41
N ARG A 6 -75.98 11.60 -67.74
CA ARG A 6 -75.87 11.32 -66.32
C ARG A 6 -74.39 11.38 -66.03
N LYS A 7 -73.90 12.41 -65.34
CA LYS A 7 -72.52 12.41 -64.76
C LYS A 7 -72.46 11.46 -63.58
N ASP A 8 -71.55 10.48 -63.66
CA ASP A 8 -71.25 9.54 -62.58
C ASP A 8 -70.67 10.22 -61.33
N ASN A 9 -71.43 10.24 -60.23
CA ASN A 9 -71.04 10.69 -58.93
C ASN A 9 -70.05 9.73 -58.22
N SER A 10 -69.77 8.57 -58.78
CA SER A 10 -68.91 7.55 -58.19
C SER A 10 -67.41 7.90 -58.22
N THR A 11 -67.02 8.58 -59.30
CA THR A 11 -65.60 8.99 -59.47
C THR A 11 -65.18 10.13 -58.53
N TYR A 12 -66.11 11.01 -58.15
CA TYR A 12 -65.81 12.10 -57.19
C TYR A 12 -65.67 11.59 -55.74
N ALA A 13 -66.48 10.66 -55.33
CA ALA A 13 -66.41 10.08 -53.98
C ALA A 13 -65.13 9.25 -53.78
N ASN A 14 -64.70 8.51 -54.78
CA ASN A 14 -63.45 7.74 -54.70
C ASN A 14 -62.20 8.61 -54.63
N ASN A 15 -62.19 9.78 -55.32
CA ASN A 15 -61.06 10.69 -55.23
C ASN A 15 -60.96 11.41 -53.87
N ILE A 16 -62.10 11.67 -53.20
CA ILE A 16 -62.08 12.30 -51.86
C ILE A 16 -61.55 11.28 -50.81
N ILE A 17 -61.97 10.03 -50.89
CA ILE A 17 -61.50 8.97 -49.98
C ILE A 17 -60.01 8.71 -50.20
N LEU A 18 -59.54 8.65 -51.45
CA LEU A 18 -58.14 8.44 -51.78
C LEU A 18 -57.26 9.62 -51.26
N ASN A 19 -57.70 10.86 -51.42
CA ASN A 19 -56.97 12.01 -50.87
C ASN A 19 -56.95 12.05 -49.35
N GLN A 20 -58.02 11.65 -48.66
CA GLN A 20 -58.01 11.53 -47.20
C GLN A 20 -57.04 10.42 -46.72
N LEU A 21 -56.98 9.28 -47.42
CA LEU A 21 -56.06 8.19 -47.13
C LEU A 21 -54.62 8.60 -47.32
N ILE A 22 -54.30 9.32 -48.42
CA ILE A 22 -52.95 9.84 -48.69
C ILE A 22 -52.52 10.86 -47.63
N LEU A 23 -53.36 11.76 -47.17
CA LEU A 23 -53.09 12.73 -46.13
C LEU A 23 -52.88 12.04 -44.77
N SER A 24 -53.64 11.00 -44.47
CA SER A 24 -53.48 10.20 -43.25
C SER A 24 -52.13 9.47 -43.23
N ILE A 25 -51.77 8.81 -44.35
CA ILE A 25 -50.47 8.13 -44.49
C ILE A 25 -49.29 9.14 -44.39
N ALA A 26 -49.41 10.27 -45.03
CA ALA A 26 -48.40 11.33 -44.97
C ALA A 26 -48.20 11.87 -43.54
N SER A 27 -49.28 12.06 -42.77
CA SER A 27 -49.26 12.43 -41.36
C SER A 27 -48.58 11.42 -40.47
N LEU A 28 -48.88 10.11 -40.67
CA LEU A 28 -48.24 9.00 -39.98
C LEU A 28 -46.74 8.93 -40.28
N MET A 29 -46.34 9.05 -41.55
CA MET A 29 -44.93 9.08 -41.96
C MET A 29 -44.17 10.25 -41.33
N PHE A 30 -44.79 11.40 -41.26
CA PHE A 30 -44.19 12.61 -40.66
C PHE A 30 -43.99 12.44 -39.13
N SER A 31 -44.94 11.77 -38.48
CA SER A 31 -44.84 11.41 -37.07
C SER A 31 -43.69 10.42 -36.79
N PHE A 32 -43.55 9.38 -37.63
CA PHE A 32 -42.45 8.41 -37.53
C PHE A 32 -41.08 9.04 -37.75
N ILE A 33 -40.96 10.03 -38.69
CA ILE A 33 -39.69 10.76 -38.93
C ILE A 33 -39.34 11.62 -37.75
N LYS A 34 -40.30 12.31 -37.11
CA LYS A 34 -40.08 13.08 -35.88
C LYS A 34 -39.64 12.19 -34.72
N MET A 35 -40.28 11.04 -34.54
CA MET A 35 -39.96 10.09 -33.48
C MET A 35 -38.55 9.49 -33.64
N LYS A 36 -38.13 9.15 -34.89
CA LYS A 36 -36.74 8.74 -35.18
C LYS A 36 -35.72 9.84 -34.88
N LYS A 37 -36.00 11.09 -35.21
CA LYS A 37 -35.11 12.23 -34.91
C LYS A 37 -34.98 12.44 -33.39
N ILE A 38 -36.06 12.31 -32.64
CA ILE A 38 -36.04 12.43 -31.17
C ILE A 38 -35.24 11.27 -30.55
N LEU A 39 -35.41 10.03 -31.06
CA LEU A 39 -34.67 8.87 -30.60
C LEU A 39 -33.15 9.01 -30.84
N ILE A 40 -32.77 9.50 -32.03
CA ILE A 40 -31.36 9.77 -32.36
C ILE A 40 -30.78 10.88 -31.47
N LEU A 41 -31.56 11.93 -31.18
CA LEU A 41 -31.12 12.99 -30.27
C LEU A 41 -30.94 12.49 -28.85
N LEU A 42 -31.84 11.62 -28.35
CA LEU A 42 -31.74 10.98 -27.04
C LEU A 42 -30.52 10.07 -26.95
N THR A 43 -30.20 9.29 -27.99
CA THR A 43 -29.00 8.43 -27.99
C THR A 43 -27.70 9.23 -28.05
N LEU A 44 -27.69 10.39 -28.75
CA LEU A 44 -26.54 11.28 -28.75
C LEU A 44 -26.30 11.92 -27.36
N VAL A 45 -27.34 12.36 -26.68
CA VAL A 45 -27.24 12.95 -25.33
C VAL A 45 -26.80 11.89 -24.31
N PHE A 46 -27.26 10.66 -24.42
CA PHE A 46 -26.87 9.56 -23.52
C PHE A 46 -25.40 9.16 -23.67
N ASN A 47 -24.83 9.27 -24.87
CA ASN A 47 -23.40 9.00 -25.11
C ASN A 47 -22.45 10.10 -24.61
N THR A 48 -22.92 11.33 -24.40
CA THR A 48 -22.08 12.42 -23.90
C THR A 48 -21.95 12.46 -22.39
N THR A 49 -22.81 11.76 -21.64
CA THR A 49 -22.78 11.74 -20.17
C THR A 49 -21.91 10.60 -19.57
N ALA A 50 -21.36 9.69 -20.41
CA ALA A 50 -20.69 8.49 -19.94
C ALA A 50 -19.19 8.63 -19.61
N ASN A 51 -18.60 9.81 -19.73
CA ASN A 51 -17.18 10.03 -19.47
C ASN A 51 -16.93 11.09 -18.39
N VAL A 52 -17.57 10.97 -17.22
CA VAL A 52 -17.03 11.58 -16.02
C VAL A 52 -15.96 10.62 -15.50
N ALA A 53 -14.76 10.70 -16.06
CA ALA A 53 -13.59 10.13 -15.42
C ALA A 53 -13.43 10.88 -14.08
N PHE A 54 -13.72 10.20 -12.97
CA PHE A 54 -13.25 10.64 -11.67
C PHE A 54 -11.72 10.56 -11.72
N SER A 55 -11.08 11.67 -12.04
CA SER A 55 -9.66 11.85 -11.82
C SER A 55 -9.52 12.06 -10.31
N GLU A 56 -9.06 11.03 -9.59
CA GLU A 56 -8.55 11.26 -8.24
C GLU A 56 -7.49 12.34 -8.32
N SER A 57 -7.64 13.37 -7.50
CA SER A 57 -6.63 14.43 -7.41
C SER A 57 -5.28 13.80 -7.06
N PRO A 58 -4.20 14.12 -7.78
CA PRO A 58 -2.90 13.54 -7.49
C PRO A 58 -2.52 13.85 -6.04
N ILE A 59 -2.16 12.82 -5.28
CA ILE A 59 -1.67 12.99 -3.89
C ILE A 59 -0.30 13.63 -3.98
N ILE A 60 -0.13 14.78 -3.37
CA ILE A 60 1.13 15.52 -3.36
C ILE A 60 2.25 14.62 -2.85
N GLY A 61 3.34 14.50 -3.61
CA GLY A 61 4.52 13.72 -3.27
C GLY A 61 4.45 12.22 -3.57
N LEU A 62 3.28 11.66 -3.87
CA LEU A 62 3.12 10.26 -4.26
C LEU A 62 3.00 10.12 -5.77
N LYS A 63 3.92 9.39 -6.41
CA LYS A 63 3.80 9.03 -7.84
C LYS A 63 2.93 7.81 -8.04
N SER A 64 3.23 6.73 -7.30
CA SER A 64 2.46 5.49 -7.40
C SER A 64 2.64 4.60 -6.19
N ILE A 65 1.64 3.74 -5.96
CA ILE A 65 1.75 2.60 -5.07
C ILE A 65 1.13 1.38 -5.75
N ASP A 66 1.87 0.29 -5.81
CA ASP A 66 1.43 -0.95 -6.45
C ASP A 66 2.12 -2.19 -5.85
N ILE A 67 1.75 -3.37 -6.35
CA ILE A 67 2.43 -4.62 -6.03
C ILE A 67 3.14 -5.20 -7.26
N ILE A 68 4.43 -5.43 -7.14
CA ILE A 68 5.25 -6.16 -8.10
C ILE A 68 4.97 -7.65 -7.90
N ARG A 69 4.48 -8.33 -8.95
CA ARG A 69 3.95 -9.70 -8.86
C ARG A 69 5.00 -10.77 -8.50
N GLY A 70 6.27 -10.57 -8.86
CA GLY A 70 7.38 -11.45 -8.44
C GLY A 70 7.35 -12.85 -9.01
N TRP A 71 7.54 -13.88 -8.16
CA TRP A 71 7.63 -15.29 -8.59
C TRP A 71 7.25 -16.26 -7.46
N ARG A 72 6.91 -17.50 -7.83
CA ARG A 72 6.76 -18.62 -6.90
C ARG A 72 8.13 -19.25 -6.60
N GLU A 73 8.43 -19.46 -5.33
CA GLU A 73 9.68 -20.08 -4.87
C GLU A 73 9.60 -21.63 -4.87
N ASN A 74 10.73 -22.28 -4.66
CA ASN A 74 10.81 -23.75 -4.64
C ASN A 74 10.03 -24.36 -3.47
N ASP A 75 9.99 -23.67 -2.33
CA ASP A 75 9.22 -24.04 -1.13
C ASP A 75 7.71 -23.76 -1.26
N LYS A 76 7.26 -23.39 -2.46
CA LYS A 76 5.89 -23.02 -2.79
C LYS A 76 5.42 -21.69 -2.16
N SER A 77 6.23 -20.98 -1.44
CA SER A 77 5.95 -19.58 -1.09
C SER A 77 5.96 -18.69 -2.33
N HIS A 78 5.42 -17.49 -2.24
CA HIS A 78 5.42 -16.50 -3.32
C HIS A 78 6.17 -15.25 -2.87
N MET A 79 7.18 -14.86 -3.62
CA MET A 79 7.89 -13.62 -3.43
C MET A 79 7.26 -12.54 -4.31
N ALA A 80 6.77 -11.49 -3.69
CA ALA A 80 6.26 -10.29 -4.33
C ALA A 80 6.92 -9.05 -3.70
N ALA A 81 6.56 -7.84 -4.12
CA ALA A 81 6.96 -6.64 -3.40
C ALA A 81 5.91 -5.53 -3.51
N ILE A 82 5.69 -4.81 -2.41
CA ILE A 82 4.97 -3.54 -2.43
C ILE A 82 5.96 -2.48 -2.90
N ARG A 83 5.57 -1.69 -3.90
CA ARG A 83 6.34 -0.55 -4.37
C ARG A 83 5.60 0.73 -4.01
N ILE A 84 6.31 1.66 -3.36
CA ILE A 84 5.88 3.03 -3.13
C ILE A 84 6.87 3.93 -3.85
N GLU A 85 6.42 4.63 -4.87
CA GLU A 85 7.23 5.56 -5.65
C GLU A 85 6.77 6.99 -5.35
N MET A 86 7.71 7.82 -4.94
CA MET A 86 7.48 9.18 -4.50
C MET A 86 8.15 10.18 -5.44
N GLU A 87 7.77 11.43 -5.37
CA GLU A 87 8.45 12.53 -6.04
C GLU A 87 9.90 12.66 -5.55
N GLU A 88 10.74 13.31 -6.33
CA GLU A 88 12.13 13.53 -5.95
C GLU A 88 12.23 14.31 -4.63
N GLY A 89 13.09 13.84 -3.73
CA GLY A 89 13.26 14.42 -2.41
C GLY A 89 12.36 13.80 -1.33
N TRP A 90 11.17 13.37 -1.71
CA TRP A 90 10.21 12.77 -0.77
C TRP A 90 10.70 11.45 -0.20
N LYS A 91 10.34 11.17 1.07
CA LYS A 91 10.69 9.95 1.81
C LYS A 91 9.45 9.31 2.43
N THR A 92 9.50 8.00 2.59
CA THR A 92 8.60 7.22 3.44
C THR A 92 9.41 6.53 4.54
N TYR A 93 8.73 5.94 5.49
CA TYR A 93 9.34 5.49 6.73
C TYR A 93 9.53 3.98 6.81
N TRP A 94 10.51 3.58 7.60
CA TRP A 94 10.68 2.22 8.03
C TRP A 94 9.66 1.87 9.12
N ARG A 95 9.51 0.58 9.47
CA ARG A 95 8.57 0.10 10.50
C ARG A 95 8.78 0.78 11.88
N VAL A 96 9.99 1.27 12.17
CA VAL A 96 10.29 2.16 13.29
C VAL A 96 10.81 3.46 12.72
N PRO A 97 9.97 4.50 12.61
CA PRO A 97 10.28 5.69 11.81
C PRO A 97 11.28 6.64 12.49
N GLY A 98 11.58 6.44 13.77
CA GLY A 98 12.27 7.43 14.59
C GLY A 98 11.34 8.52 15.10
N LEU A 99 11.90 9.70 15.39
CA LEU A 99 11.13 10.84 15.90
C LEU A 99 10.40 11.55 14.76
N GLY A 100 9.08 11.57 14.79
CA GLY A 100 8.26 12.37 13.85
C GLY A 100 7.86 11.68 12.53
N GLY A 101 8.06 10.37 12.38
CA GLY A 101 7.63 9.63 11.20
C GLY A 101 6.31 8.88 11.39
N ILE A 102 5.64 8.54 10.29
CA ILE A 102 4.41 7.73 10.26
C ILE A 102 4.78 6.35 9.68
N PRO A 103 4.83 5.28 10.50
CA PRO A 103 5.23 3.96 10.05
C PRO A 103 4.16 3.36 9.11
N PRO A 104 4.56 2.56 8.11
CA PRO A 104 3.60 1.85 7.27
C PRO A 104 2.89 0.74 8.04
N LEU A 105 1.55 0.73 7.95
CA LEU A 105 0.69 -0.33 8.43
C LEU A 105 0.07 -1.04 7.23
N ILE A 106 0.16 -2.36 7.18
CA ILE A 106 -0.31 -3.17 6.06
C ILE A 106 -1.38 -4.14 6.54
N ASN A 107 -2.63 -3.87 6.18
CA ASN A 107 -3.75 -4.76 6.44
C ASN A 107 -4.08 -5.56 5.16
N TRP A 108 -3.81 -6.86 5.19
CA TRP A 108 -4.01 -7.79 4.06
C TRP A 108 -5.18 -8.76 4.27
N ASN A 109 -6.05 -8.50 5.23
CA ASN A 109 -7.15 -9.40 5.62
C ASN A 109 -8.16 -9.67 4.50
N GLU A 110 -8.29 -8.74 3.54
CA GLU A 110 -9.15 -8.88 2.37
C GLU A 110 -8.57 -9.80 1.27
N SER A 111 -7.34 -10.27 1.45
CA SER A 111 -6.67 -11.15 0.50
C SER A 111 -7.24 -12.56 0.56
N LYS A 112 -7.16 -13.29 -0.57
CA LYS A 112 -7.58 -14.70 -0.64
C LYS A 112 -6.39 -15.60 -0.94
N ASN A 113 -6.41 -16.81 -0.36
CA ASN A 113 -5.37 -17.81 -0.50
C ASN A 113 -4.03 -17.40 0.13
N ILE A 114 -4.05 -16.68 1.25
CA ILE A 114 -2.86 -16.32 2.03
C ILE A 114 -2.97 -16.95 3.41
N LYS A 115 -1.98 -17.77 3.78
CA LYS A 115 -1.81 -18.36 5.13
C LYS A 115 -0.93 -17.48 6.01
N LYS A 116 0.16 -16.93 5.43
CA LYS A 116 1.11 -16.06 6.13
C LYS A 116 1.65 -15.00 5.18
N PHE A 117 1.74 -13.79 5.66
CA PHE A 117 2.32 -12.63 4.99
C PHE A 117 3.49 -12.11 5.81
N THR A 118 4.67 -12.02 5.21
CA THR A 118 5.89 -11.61 5.91
C THR A 118 6.62 -10.55 5.10
N PRO A 119 6.56 -9.28 5.50
CA PRO A 119 7.40 -8.22 4.93
C PRO A 119 8.89 -8.48 5.22
N ILE A 120 9.75 -8.25 4.23
CA ILE A 120 11.20 -8.36 4.34
C ILE A 120 11.77 -6.96 4.16
N TRP A 121 11.93 -6.24 5.24
CA TRP A 121 12.35 -4.86 5.22
C TRP A 121 13.79 -4.74 4.72
N PRO A 122 14.07 -3.99 3.64
CA PRO A 122 15.44 -3.65 3.28
C PRO A 122 16.08 -2.81 4.38
N ALA A 123 17.40 -2.85 4.53
CA ALA A 123 18.08 -1.95 5.45
C ALA A 123 17.75 -0.50 5.11
N PRO A 124 17.15 0.27 6.05
CA PRO A 124 16.74 1.65 5.78
C PRO A 124 17.93 2.61 5.79
N TYR A 125 17.67 3.84 5.35
CA TYR A 125 18.58 4.97 5.52
C TYR A 125 18.20 5.79 6.75
N ILE A 126 19.18 6.54 7.27
CA ILE A 126 19.01 7.47 8.37
C ILE A 126 19.09 8.87 7.80
N TYR A 127 18.11 9.67 8.11
CA TYR A 127 18.06 11.09 7.76
C TYR A 127 18.12 11.92 9.03
N LYS A 128 19.00 12.92 9.05
CA LYS A 128 19.13 13.89 10.14
C LYS A 128 18.69 15.24 9.60
N GLU A 129 17.49 15.66 9.98
CA GLU A 129 16.88 16.90 9.51
C GLU A 129 16.26 17.63 10.69
N TYR A 130 16.50 18.93 10.80
CA TYR A 130 15.97 19.80 11.88
C TYR A 130 16.25 19.27 13.31
N GLY A 131 17.40 18.63 13.52
CA GLY A 131 17.76 18.01 14.80
C GLY A 131 17.02 16.71 15.12
N LEU A 132 16.15 16.25 14.23
CA LEU A 132 15.45 14.97 14.37
C LEU A 132 16.13 13.88 13.53
N ARG A 133 16.07 12.65 14.04
CA ARG A 133 16.54 11.46 13.34
C ARG A 133 15.32 10.67 12.84
N THR A 134 15.23 10.49 11.52
CA THR A 134 14.19 9.69 10.89
C THR A 134 14.81 8.51 10.14
N ILE A 135 14.09 7.40 10.08
CA ILE A 135 14.54 6.13 9.52
C ILE A 135 13.57 5.74 8.39
N GLY A 136 14.07 5.57 7.18
CA GLY A 136 13.17 5.31 6.06
C GLY A 136 13.85 5.18 4.70
N TYR A 137 13.13 5.55 3.65
CA TYR A 137 13.52 5.38 2.24
C TYR A 137 13.14 6.62 1.44
N LYS A 138 14.07 7.13 0.64
CA LYS A 138 13.88 8.31 -0.21
C LYS A 138 13.54 7.91 -1.64
N ASN A 139 12.65 8.63 -2.29
CA ASN A 139 12.19 8.50 -3.67
C ASN A 139 11.43 7.18 -3.95
N VAL A 140 11.93 6.02 -3.53
CA VAL A 140 11.29 4.74 -3.77
C VAL A 140 11.53 3.74 -2.63
N LEU A 141 10.45 3.09 -2.18
CA LEU A 141 10.51 1.89 -1.35
C LEU A 141 10.06 0.69 -2.20
N ILE A 142 10.93 -0.30 -2.33
CA ILE A 142 10.58 -1.65 -2.76
C ILE A 142 10.61 -2.52 -1.52
N LEU A 143 9.45 -2.91 -1.02
CA LEU A 143 9.30 -3.76 0.17
C LEU A 143 8.98 -5.20 -0.27
N PRO A 144 9.98 -6.10 -0.33
CA PRO A 144 9.72 -7.51 -0.61
C PRO A 144 8.79 -8.12 0.44
N VAL A 145 7.89 -8.99 -0.02
CA VAL A 145 6.97 -9.71 0.84
C VAL A 145 6.99 -11.19 0.48
N ARG A 146 7.17 -12.04 1.48
CA ARG A 146 7.04 -13.50 1.32
C ARG A 146 5.65 -13.91 1.75
N ILE A 147 4.92 -14.56 0.85
CA ILE A 147 3.54 -14.99 1.04
C ILE A 147 3.48 -16.50 1.01
N GLN A 148 2.99 -17.12 2.08
CA GLN A 148 2.67 -18.55 2.09
C GLN A 148 1.21 -18.72 1.67
N PRO A 149 0.90 -19.40 0.56
CA PRO A 149 -0.48 -19.66 0.18
C PRO A 149 -1.09 -20.78 1.04
N ILE A 150 -2.42 -20.76 1.19
CA ILE A 150 -3.19 -21.85 1.78
C ILE A 150 -3.18 -23.06 0.81
N ASP A 151 -3.53 -22.81 -0.46
CA ASP A 151 -3.48 -23.80 -1.54
C ASP A 151 -2.38 -23.40 -2.54
N THR A 152 -1.33 -24.21 -2.58
CA THR A 152 -0.17 -23.96 -3.46
C THR A 152 -0.50 -24.11 -4.95
N ASN A 153 -1.64 -24.73 -5.28
CA ASN A 153 -2.09 -24.97 -6.66
C ASN A 153 -2.95 -23.85 -7.24
N LYS A 154 -3.37 -22.91 -6.40
CA LYS A 154 -4.19 -21.77 -6.81
C LYS A 154 -3.37 -20.46 -6.87
N PRO A 155 -3.82 -19.46 -7.65
CA PRO A 155 -3.26 -18.11 -7.58
C PRO A 155 -3.57 -17.49 -6.22
N ILE A 156 -2.83 -16.45 -5.87
CA ILE A 156 -3.09 -15.60 -4.71
C ILE A 156 -3.81 -14.36 -5.21
N TYR A 157 -4.92 -14.00 -4.59
CA TYR A 157 -5.60 -12.72 -4.82
C TYR A 157 -5.24 -11.79 -3.67
N PHE A 158 -4.27 -10.94 -3.93
CA PHE A 158 -3.77 -9.99 -2.96
C PHE A 158 -4.65 -8.74 -2.93
N SER A 159 -5.06 -8.33 -1.75
CA SER A 159 -5.75 -7.07 -1.48
C SER A 159 -5.28 -6.55 -0.14
N ALA A 160 -4.66 -5.37 -0.13
CA ALA A 160 -4.20 -4.77 1.11
C ALA A 160 -4.53 -3.29 1.16
N THR A 161 -4.99 -2.85 2.34
CA THR A 161 -5.04 -1.45 2.72
C THR A 161 -3.72 -1.10 3.39
N ILE A 162 -3.07 -0.05 2.92
CA ILE A 162 -1.78 0.40 3.41
C ILE A 162 -1.93 1.84 3.88
N ASP A 163 -1.72 2.06 5.18
CA ASP A 163 -1.63 3.37 5.80
C ASP A 163 -0.15 3.70 5.98
N PHE A 164 0.32 4.84 5.48
CA PHE A 164 1.72 5.24 5.57
C PHE A 164 1.87 6.75 5.46
N GLY A 165 3.02 7.27 5.89
CA GLY A 165 3.37 8.66 5.68
C GLY A 165 4.41 8.83 4.58
N ILE A 166 4.29 9.91 3.82
CA ILE A 166 5.36 10.45 2.99
C ILE A 166 5.67 11.87 3.40
N CYS A 167 6.94 12.25 3.40
CA CYS A 167 7.36 13.58 3.85
C CYS A 167 8.49 14.12 2.97
N ASP A 168 8.41 15.42 2.74
CA ASP A 168 9.52 16.29 2.38
C ASP A 168 9.57 17.38 3.46
N ASP A 169 9.21 18.63 3.17
CA ASP A 169 9.05 19.69 4.17
C ASP A 169 7.78 19.49 5.02
N VAL A 170 6.76 18.88 4.45
CA VAL A 170 5.49 18.51 5.12
C VAL A 170 5.28 17.01 5.08
N CYS A 171 4.66 16.47 6.13
CA CYS A 171 4.27 15.06 6.18
C CYS A 171 2.79 14.89 5.78
N VAL A 172 2.55 14.01 4.81
CA VAL A 172 1.23 13.68 4.29
C VAL A 172 0.90 12.24 4.67
N PRO A 173 -0.12 12.01 5.52
CA PRO A 173 -0.63 10.67 5.77
C PRO A 173 -1.42 10.19 4.54
N ILE A 174 -1.18 8.96 4.13
CA ILE A 174 -1.82 8.35 2.96
C ILE A 174 -2.42 7.02 3.37
N GLN A 175 -3.65 6.77 2.93
CA GLN A 175 -4.25 5.45 2.89
C GLN A 175 -4.45 5.05 1.43
N SER A 176 -4.00 3.85 1.07
CA SER A 176 -4.15 3.32 -0.29
C SER A 176 -4.55 1.86 -0.27
N ILE A 177 -5.35 1.45 -1.24
CA ILE A 177 -5.75 0.06 -1.43
C ILE A 177 -5.09 -0.46 -2.70
N ILE A 178 -4.28 -1.50 -2.58
CA ILE A 178 -3.66 -2.17 -3.72
C ILE A 178 -4.22 -3.58 -3.89
N LYS A 179 -4.50 -3.95 -5.14
CA LYS A 179 -5.06 -5.26 -5.49
C LYS A 179 -4.32 -5.85 -6.68
N ALA A 180 -4.03 -7.15 -6.61
CA ALA A 180 -3.48 -7.89 -7.74
C ALA A 180 -3.71 -9.39 -7.63
N GLU A 181 -3.79 -10.05 -8.77
CA GLU A 181 -3.61 -11.48 -8.84
C GLU A 181 -2.12 -11.80 -8.96
N LEU A 182 -1.64 -12.72 -8.10
CA LEU A 182 -0.28 -13.25 -8.11
C LEU A 182 -0.35 -14.69 -8.66
N PRO A 183 -0.15 -14.87 -9.97
CA PRO A 183 -0.28 -16.17 -10.60
C PRO A 183 0.89 -17.08 -10.23
N LYS A 184 0.66 -18.40 -10.30
CA LYS A 184 1.69 -19.41 -9.98
C LYS A 184 2.94 -19.30 -10.88
N ARG A 185 2.74 -18.93 -12.15
CA ARG A 185 3.80 -18.80 -13.13
C ARG A 185 3.94 -17.33 -13.53
N THR A 186 4.83 -16.65 -12.85
CA THR A 186 5.19 -15.25 -13.13
C THR A 186 6.64 -15.02 -12.74
N SER A 187 7.26 -14.05 -13.35
CA SER A 187 8.61 -13.56 -12.98
C SER A 187 8.70 -12.04 -13.13
N ILE A 188 7.54 -11.38 -13.18
CA ILE A 188 7.44 -9.94 -13.39
C ILE A 188 8.09 -9.20 -12.21
N GLY A 189 9.09 -8.38 -12.52
CA GLY A 189 9.81 -7.58 -11.53
C GLY A 189 10.81 -8.35 -10.66
N LYS A 190 11.14 -9.60 -10.99
CA LYS A 190 12.07 -10.44 -10.23
C LYS A 190 13.41 -9.76 -9.94
N ASN A 191 13.98 -9.05 -10.90
CA ASN A 191 15.27 -8.38 -10.74
C ASN A 191 15.17 -7.18 -9.78
N ILE A 192 14.07 -6.44 -9.81
CA ILE A 192 13.81 -5.31 -8.91
C ILE A 192 13.72 -5.83 -7.47
N ILE A 193 12.95 -6.89 -7.24
CA ILE A 193 12.79 -7.51 -5.92
C ILE A 193 14.13 -8.08 -5.42
N LYS A 194 14.88 -8.79 -6.28
CA LYS A 194 16.19 -9.31 -5.91
C LYS A 194 17.16 -8.19 -5.52
N LYS A 195 17.16 -7.07 -6.24
CA LYS A 195 17.98 -5.91 -5.88
C LYS A 195 17.60 -5.34 -4.52
N ALA A 196 16.31 -5.26 -4.20
CA ALA A 196 15.87 -4.83 -2.87
C ALA A 196 16.33 -5.79 -1.76
N LEU A 197 16.28 -7.11 -2.01
CA LEU A 197 16.76 -8.15 -1.09
C LEU A 197 18.27 -8.14 -0.85
N THR A 198 19.09 -7.46 -1.67
CA THR A 198 20.55 -7.33 -1.40
C THR A 198 20.83 -6.38 -0.25
N ARG A 199 19.95 -5.45 0.05
CA ARG A 199 20.07 -4.54 1.20
C ARG A 199 19.50 -5.21 2.45
N LYS A 200 20.24 -6.14 2.99
CA LYS A 200 19.81 -6.92 4.15
C LYS A 200 20.07 -6.19 5.46
N ILE A 201 19.14 -6.34 6.40
CA ILE A 201 19.42 -6.20 7.82
C ILE A 201 20.16 -7.46 8.25
N ILE A 202 21.33 -7.30 8.87
CA ILE A 202 22.21 -8.41 9.25
C ILE A 202 21.69 -9.04 10.53
N SER A 203 21.63 -10.38 10.58
CA SER A 203 21.30 -11.08 11.83
C SER A 203 22.41 -10.87 12.87
N GLY A 204 22.02 -10.52 14.08
CA GLY A 204 22.94 -10.35 15.20
C GLY A 204 23.53 -11.67 15.76
N ILE A 205 22.99 -12.84 15.35
CA ILE A 205 23.42 -14.14 15.88
C ILE A 205 24.91 -14.38 15.64
N ASP A 206 25.37 -14.12 14.42
CA ASP A 206 26.76 -14.35 14.00
C ASP A 206 27.61 -13.07 14.06
N ASN A 207 27.08 -12.00 14.64
CA ASN A 207 27.77 -10.72 14.71
C ASN A 207 28.70 -10.65 15.94
N PRO A 208 29.87 -9.99 15.86
CA PRO A 208 30.79 -9.82 16.99
C PRO A 208 30.22 -8.93 18.10
N ILE A 209 29.16 -8.16 17.85
CA ILE A 209 28.46 -7.38 18.87
C ILE A 209 27.78 -8.32 19.85
N LYS A 210 27.98 -8.09 21.15
CA LYS A 210 27.40 -8.91 22.21
C LYS A 210 26.61 -8.05 23.19
N PHE A 211 25.51 -8.58 23.71
CA PHE A 211 24.83 -8.01 24.86
C PHE A 211 25.73 -8.07 26.10
N ILE A 212 25.80 -6.95 26.84
CA ILE A 212 26.33 -6.90 28.21
C ILE A 212 25.19 -7.12 29.20
N SER A 213 24.08 -6.37 28.98
CA SER A 213 22.87 -6.47 29.79
C SER A 213 21.65 -6.10 28.95
N CYS A 214 20.51 -6.61 29.40
CA CYS A 214 19.21 -6.23 28.88
C CYS A 214 18.22 -6.24 30.05
N ASP A 215 17.98 -5.08 30.61
CA ASP A 215 17.21 -4.91 31.82
C ASP A 215 15.82 -4.40 31.52
N PHE A 216 14.82 -4.98 32.18
CA PHE A 216 13.41 -4.56 32.15
C PHE A 216 13.06 -4.04 33.53
N ILE A 217 12.94 -2.75 33.67
CA ILE A 217 12.63 -2.08 34.92
C ILE A 217 11.15 -1.72 34.93
N PRO A 218 10.35 -2.31 35.85
CA PRO A 218 8.93 -1.95 35.98
C PRO A 218 8.78 -0.45 36.28
N VAL A 219 7.82 0.19 35.60
CA VAL A 219 7.37 1.56 35.81
C VAL A 219 5.85 1.60 35.85
N GLU A 220 5.24 2.71 36.29
CA GLU A 220 3.81 2.83 36.54
C GLU A 220 2.90 2.29 35.40
N ASN A 221 3.27 2.50 34.13
CA ASN A 221 2.47 2.11 32.97
C ASN A 221 3.24 1.19 32.00
N GLY A 222 4.08 0.27 32.52
CA GLY A 222 4.83 -0.65 31.68
C GLY A 222 6.26 -0.90 32.17
N PHE A 223 7.23 -0.82 31.25
CA PHE A 223 8.63 -1.13 31.56
C PHE A 223 9.57 -0.15 30.88
N GLU A 224 10.62 0.23 31.58
CA GLU A 224 11.79 0.80 30.92
C GLU A 224 12.72 -0.35 30.52
N ILE A 225 13.10 -0.35 29.24
CA ILE A 225 14.01 -1.36 28.67
C ILE A 225 15.37 -0.67 28.45
N ILE A 226 16.41 -1.28 29.02
CA ILE A 226 17.79 -0.79 28.90
C ILE A 226 18.62 -1.92 28.32
N ALA A 227 19.01 -1.79 27.03
CA ALA A 227 19.91 -2.70 26.38
C ALA A 227 21.33 -2.09 26.31
N THR A 228 22.32 -2.80 26.78
CA THR A 228 23.74 -2.42 26.70
C THR A 228 24.51 -3.46 25.88
N LEU A 229 25.20 -2.98 24.85
CA LEU A 229 25.95 -3.83 23.93
C LEU A 229 27.40 -3.39 23.89
N LYS A 230 28.29 -4.39 23.75
CA LYS A 230 29.73 -4.17 23.60
C LYS A 230 30.16 -4.51 22.18
N ASN A 231 30.89 -3.60 21.56
CA ASN A 231 31.65 -3.91 20.36
C ASN A 231 32.99 -3.16 20.41
N SER A 232 34.06 -3.90 20.30
CA SER A 232 35.40 -3.34 20.42
C SER A 232 35.77 -2.34 19.31
N ASN A 233 35.12 -2.34 18.16
CA ASN A 233 35.63 -1.62 16.99
C ASN A 233 34.58 -0.85 16.13
N ASN A 234 33.27 -1.00 16.35
CA ASN A 234 32.29 -0.57 15.36
C ASN A 234 31.28 0.49 15.84
N PHE A 235 31.26 0.87 17.11
CA PHE A 235 30.38 1.96 17.54
C PHE A 235 31.09 3.29 17.48
N ASP A 236 30.55 4.23 16.71
CA ASP A 236 30.92 5.62 16.65
C ASP A 236 29.84 6.50 17.32
N GLU A 237 30.06 7.80 17.37
CA GLU A 237 29.12 8.76 17.99
C GLU A 237 27.75 8.79 17.30
N ASP A 238 27.68 8.39 16.03
CA ASP A 238 26.45 8.33 15.25
C ASP A 238 25.71 7.01 15.40
N SER A 239 26.34 6.00 15.98
CA SER A 239 25.71 4.69 16.21
C SER A 239 24.57 4.78 17.21
N PHE A 240 23.47 4.13 16.90
CA PHE A 240 22.28 4.10 17.76
C PHE A 240 21.51 2.82 17.60
N GLY A 241 20.59 2.55 18.52
CA GLY A 241 19.68 1.42 18.45
C GLY A 241 18.22 1.85 18.58
N VAL A 242 17.36 1.03 18.07
CA VAL A 242 15.91 1.10 18.29
C VAL A 242 15.40 -0.23 18.80
N ILE A 243 14.50 -0.17 19.77
CA ILE A 243 13.88 -1.34 20.40
C ILE A 243 12.47 -1.48 19.86
N GLU A 244 12.11 -2.69 19.46
CA GLU A 244 10.75 -3.09 19.09
C GLU A 244 10.29 -4.21 20.00
N TYR A 245 9.03 -4.19 20.34
CA TYR A 245 8.34 -5.28 21.01
C TYR A 245 7.05 -5.58 20.26
N PRO A 246 6.66 -6.85 20.02
CA PRO A 246 5.41 -7.17 19.35
C PRO A 246 4.25 -6.49 20.04
N MET A 247 3.51 -5.72 19.27
CA MET A 247 2.47 -4.84 19.78
C MET A 247 1.13 -5.54 19.69
N ASP A 248 0.37 -5.49 20.74
CA ASP A 248 -1.06 -5.62 20.72
C ASP A 248 -1.72 -4.24 20.72
N GLN A 249 -3.04 -4.18 20.71
CA GLN A 249 -3.77 -2.90 20.71
C GLN A 249 -3.53 -2.06 21.98
N ASN A 250 -2.88 -2.64 23.01
CA ASN A 250 -2.72 -2.06 24.34
C ASN A 250 -1.27 -1.76 24.70
N SER A 251 -0.32 -2.01 23.79
CA SER A 251 1.09 -1.80 24.05
C SER A 251 1.80 -1.08 22.89
N TRP A 252 2.77 -0.24 23.21
CA TRP A 252 3.66 0.41 22.23
C TRP A 252 5.02 0.73 22.85
N VAL A 253 6.03 0.86 21.98
CA VAL A 253 7.39 1.22 22.40
C VAL A 253 7.69 2.67 22.00
N SER A 254 8.10 3.49 22.96
CA SER A 254 8.65 4.81 22.70
C SER A 254 10.16 4.82 22.91
N GLN A 255 10.92 5.20 21.87
CA GLN A 255 12.37 5.32 21.94
C GLN A 255 12.74 6.52 22.82
N LYS A 256 13.66 6.35 23.77
CA LYS A 256 14.14 7.43 24.64
C LYS A 256 15.51 7.93 24.18
N THR A 257 16.53 7.16 24.48
CA THR A 257 17.92 7.57 24.22
C THR A 257 18.74 6.43 23.64
N SER A 258 19.74 6.79 22.87
CA SER A 258 20.75 5.87 22.42
C SER A 258 22.09 6.61 22.45
N SER A 259 23.05 6.09 23.19
CA SER A 259 24.33 6.73 23.42
C SER A 259 25.50 5.74 23.40
N VAL A 260 26.62 6.20 22.88
CA VAL A 260 27.87 5.43 22.87
C VAL A 260 28.81 6.00 23.95
N SER A 261 29.31 5.13 24.82
CA SER A 261 30.31 5.47 25.83
C SER A 261 31.24 4.29 26.06
N ASN A 262 32.54 4.52 26.12
CA ASN A 262 33.55 3.47 26.33
C ASN A 262 33.41 2.29 25.38
N LYS A 263 33.12 2.54 24.10
CA LYS A 263 32.85 1.51 23.07
C LYS A 263 31.59 0.65 23.32
N ASN A 264 30.77 1.04 24.26
CA ASN A 264 29.49 0.39 24.52
C ASN A 264 28.35 1.23 23.96
N LEU A 265 27.36 0.61 23.37
CA LEU A 265 26.11 1.24 22.97
C LEU A 265 25.05 0.96 24.01
N LYS A 266 24.49 2.00 24.62
CA LYS A 266 23.34 1.92 25.52
C LYS A 266 22.11 2.42 24.82
N VAL A 267 21.05 1.60 24.78
CA VAL A 267 19.76 1.93 24.15
C VAL A 267 18.69 1.86 25.22
N ILE A 268 17.87 2.91 25.33
CA ILE A 268 16.79 3.02 26.31
C ILE A 268 15.49 3.29 25.57
N ALA A 269 14.46 2.52 25.91
CA ALA A 269 13.10 2.68 25.42
C ALA A 269 12.08 2.45 26.54
N SER A 270 10.89 3.02 26.42
CA SER A 270 9.76 2.68 27.28
C SER A 270 8.79 1.80 26.51
N LEU A 271 8.50 0.65 27.08
CA LEU A 271 7.40 -0.20 26.66
C LEU A 271 6.17 0.15 27.51
N HIS A 272 5.20 0.75 26.87
CA HIS A 272 3.92 1.09 27.48
C HIS A 272 2.97 -0.10 27.34
N THR A 273 2.42 -0.59 28.45
CA THR A 273 1.51 -1.73 28.46
C THR A 273 0.36 -1.48 29.42
N LYS A 274 -0.85 -1.97 29.10
CA LYS A 274 -1.97 -1.98 30.03
C LYS A 274 -2.22 -3.41 30.50
N GLY A 275 -2.00 -3.65 31.82
CA GLY A 275 -2.33 -4.94 32.45
C GLY A 275 -1.38 -6.11 32.15
N ILE A 276 -0.20 -5.85 31.59
CA ILE A 276 0.82 -6.86 31.36
C ILE A 276 1.81 -6.82 32.53
N ASN A 277 1.85 -7.91 33.31
CA ASN A 277 2.77 -8.06 34.45
C ASN A 277 4.00 -8.92 34.11
N PHE A 278 4.04 -9.47 32.90
CA PHE A 278 5.11 -10.35 32.46
C PHE A 278 5.53 -9.96 31.04
N ILE A 279 6.83 -9.91 30.80
CA ILE A 279 7.43 -9.65 29.49
C ILE A 279 8.22 -10.86 29.05
N ASP A 280 7.88 -11.35 27.85
CA ASP A 280 8.70 -12.33 27.17
C ASP A 280 9.89 -11.64 26.48
N ARG A 281 11.06 -11.76 27.06
CA ARG A 281 12.30 -11.17 26.54
C ARG A 281 12.69 -11.68 25.16
N SER A 282 12.23 -12.88 24.77
CA SER A 282 12.49 -13.46 23.45
C SER A 282 11.79 -12.73 22.33
N ASN A 283 10.73 -11.98 22.65
CA ASN A 283 9.96 -11.20 21.69
C ASN A 283 10.53 -9.79 21.43
N LEU A 284 11.56 -9.39 22.16
CA LEU A 284 12.20 -8.10 21.91
C LEU A 284 13.03 -8.16 20.64
N ASN A 285 12.91 -7.14 19.79
CA ASN A 285 13.81 -6.91 18.66
C ASN A 285 14.62 -5.64 18.93
N LEU A 286 15.93 -5.74 18.82
CA LEU A 286 16.83 -4.61 18.89
C LEU A 286 17.54 -4.45 17.56
N THR A 287 17.28 -3.34 16.85
CA THR A 287 18.00 -3.00 15.62
C THR A 287 19.03 -1.94 15.91
N ILE A 288 20.28 -2.21 15.54
CA ILE A 288 21.41 -1.31 15.69
C ILE A 288 21.79 -0.75 14.32
N PHE A 289 21.98 0.54 14.29
CA PHE A 289 22.52 1.30 13.17
C PHE A 289 23.96 1.72 13.53
N SER A 290 24.91 1.16 12.82
CA SER A 290 26.31 1.54 12.91
C SER A 290 26.81 2.06 11.57
N LYS A 291 28.04 2.54 11.49
CA LYS A 291 28.62 3.28 10.35
C LYS A 291 28.31 2.69 8.97
N ASN A 292 28.28 1.36 8.84
CA ASN A 292 28.10 0.68 7.53
C ASN A 292 27.06 -0.45 7.56
N GLU A 293 26.46 -0.72 8.71
CA GLU A 293 25.64 -1.92 8.90
C GLU A 293 24.38 -1.61 9.70
N VAL A 294 23.32 -2.34 9.35
CA VAL A 294 22.10 -2.41 10.14
C VAL A 294 21.98 -3.84 10.64
N ILE A 295 22.01 -4.01 11.96
CA ILE A 295 22.10 -5.33 12.61
C ILE A 295 20.87 -5.50 13.50
N GLU A 296 20.18 -6.63 13.39
CA GLU A 296 19.00 -6.95 14.19
C GLU A 296 19.25 -8.14 15.09
N PHE A 297 18.98 -7.96 16.36
CA PHE A 297 18.98 -9.00 17.40
C PHE A 297 17.52 -9.33 17.75
N ASN A 298 17.21 -10.63 17.73
CA ASN A 298 15.94 -11.16 18.19
C ASN A 298 16.14 -11.76 19.59
N GLY A 299 15.33 -11.32 20.53
CA GLY A 299 15.48 -11.68 21.94
C GLY A 299 16.55 -10.85 22.64
N CYS A 300 16.45 -10.88 23.94
CA CYS A 300 17.27 -10.16 24.88
C CYS A 300 17.81 -11.21 25.88
N SER A 301 18.87 -11.90 25.48
CA SER A 301 19.54 -12.87 26.36
C SER A 301 20.61 -12.18 27.21
N ASN A 302 20.58 -12.38 28.48
CA ASN A 302 21.71 -12.09 29.36
C ASN A 302 22.78 -13.18 29.18
#